data_91034067e9dcb914f60d1af924ba4a1f
#
_entry.id   91034067e9dcb914f60d1af924ba4a1f
#
_cell.length_a   1.000
_cell.length_b   1.000
_cell.length_c   1.000
_cell.angle_alpha   90.00
_cell.angle_beta   90.00
_cell.angle_gamma   90.00
#
_symmetry.space_group_name_H-M   'P 1'
#
loop_
_entity.id
_entity.type
_entity.pdbx_description
1 polymer ?
#
loop_
_entity_poly.entity_id
_entity_poly.type
_entity_poly.pdbx_seq_one_letter_code
_entity_poly.pdbx_strand_id
1 'polypeptide(L)'
;MYYRAYYALPESLTAPNGMPINAVRGFLDTVTAVVLNRRTTRVVACWDEDWRPAWRVELMPSYKAHRVAETTVSATDVAASASEDVPDTLAPQVDVLRELLPLVGIPVVGRPSAEADDVIADLSPQAQDVDIASGDRDLVQLVNDRVTMLFTGGSSASRGGQPWVVWDPHAVEERFGLPPSRYADLAILRGDPSDGLPGAPGIGDKIEQDVSDWIHQ
;
A
#
# COMPACT_ATOMS: atom_id res chain seq x y z
N MET A 1 -3.00 2.58 3.54
CA MET A 1 -3.96 2.29 4.63
C MET A 1 -5.04 3.36 4.77
N TYR A 2 -4.73 4.65 4.89
CA TYR A 2 -5.71 5.75 5.05
C TYR A 2 -6.72 5.84 3.90
N TYR A 3 -6.30 5.64 2.66
CA TYR A 3 -7.18 5.63 1.48
C TYR A 3 -8.31 4.58 1.63
N ARG A 4 -7.98 3.38 2.07
CA ARG A 4 -8.98 2.33 2.32
C ARG A 4 -9.89 2.66 3.49
N ALA A 5 -9.34 3.26 4.55
CA ALA A 5 -10.12 3.71 5.69
C ALA A 5 -11.14 4.78 5.30
N TYR A 6 -10.77 5.68 4.39
CA TYR A 6 -11.65 6.70 3.84
C TYR A 6 -12.93 6.10 3.22
N TYR A 7 -12.78 5.06 2.38
CA TYR A 7 -13.92 4.42 1.75
C TYR A 7 -14.65 3.40 2.64
N ALA A 8 -14.01 2.92 3.71
CA ALA A 8 -14.61 1.93 4.60
C ALA A 8 -15.51 2.54 5.67
N LEU A 9 -15.31 3.78 6.03
CA LEU A 9 -16.05 4.50 7.06
C LEU A 9 -16.83 5.68 6.47
N PRO A 10 -18.01 6.02 7.03
CA PRO A 10 -18.84 7.10 6.50
C PRO A 10 -18.20 8.48 6.74
N GLU A 11 -18.28 9.37 5.76
CA GLU A 11 -17.82 10.76 5.86
C GLU A 11 -18.61 11.60 6.91
N SER A 12 -19.74 11.08 7.38
CA SER A 12 -20.49 11.69 8.49
C SER A 12 -19.74 11.66 9.83
N LEU A 13 -18.65 10.89 9.93
CA LEU A 13 -17.71 10.98 11.05
C LEU A 13 -16.90 12.26 10.92
N THR A 14 -17.24 13.26 11.75
CA THR A 14 -16.63 14.59 11.68
C THR A 14 -15.97 14.98 12.99
N ALA A 15 -14.93 15.82 12.91
CA ALA A 15 -14.37 16.53 14.03
C ALA A 15 -15.33 17.66 14.51
N PRO A 16 -15.11 18.28 15.69
CA PRO A 16 -15.96 19.36 16.18
C PRO A 16 -16.08 20.58 15.25
N ASN A 17 -15.11 20.78 14.38
CA ASN A 17 -15.13 21.84 13.36
C ASN A 17 -15.86 21.45 12.06
N GLY A 18 -16.48 20.25 12.01
CA GLY A 18 -17.20 19.74 10.85
C GLY A 18 -16.35 19.04 9.78
N MET A 19 -15.04 18.99 9.94
CA MET A 19 -14.15 18.30 8.99
C MET A 19 -14.36 16.78 9.07
N PRO A 20 -14.54 16.06 7.94
CA PRO A 20 -14.54 14.60 7.94
C PRO A 20 -13.25 14.03 8.50
N ILE A 21 -13.35 12.96 9.30
CA ILE A 21 -12.22 12.28 9.94
C ILE A 21 -12.26 10.75 9.75
N ASN A 22 -13.05 10.27 8.80
CA ASN A 22 -13.21 8.84 8.54
C ASN A 22 -11.90 8.15 8.18
N ALA A 23 -11.05 8.76 7.35
CA ALA A 23 -9.72 8.23 7.03
C ALA A 23 -8.79 8.20 8.26
N VAL A 24 -8.75 9.29 9.03
CA VAL A 24 -7.96 9.39 10.27
C VAL A 24 -8.40 8.31 11.25
N ARG A 25 -9.71 8.22 11.50
CA ARG A 25 -10.28 7.26 12.45
C ARG A 25 -9.96 5.82 12.05
N GLY A 26 -10.26 5.41 10.81
CA GLY A 26 -10.05 4.03 10.39
C GLY A 26 -8.58 3.64 10.31
N PHE A 27 -7.69 4.59 9.98
CA PHE A 27 -6.24 4.37 10.07
C PHE A 27 -5.81 4.09 11.51
N LEU A 28 -6.19 4.93 12.46
CA LEU A 28 -5.84 4.78 13.87
C LEU A 28 -6.45 3.52 14.49
N ASP A 29 -7.69 3.17 14.14
CA ASP A 29 -8.34 1.94 14.59
C ASP A 29 -7.55 0.70 14.11
N THR A 30 -7.07 0.72 12.85
CA THR A 30 -6.26 -0.37 12.30
C THR A 30 -4.91 -0.46 13.00
N VAL A 31 -4.20 0.66 13.17
CA VAL A 31 -2.92 0.68 13.88
C VAL A 31 -3.07 0.21 15.33
N THR A 32 -4.11 0.66 16.01
CA THR A 32 -4.43 0.23 17.38
C THR A 32 -4.66 -1.29 17.44
N ALA A 33 -5.44 -1.82 16.49
CA ALA A 33 -5.69 -3.25 16.42
C ALA A 33 -4.39 -4.04 16.15
N VAL A 34 -3.50 -3.56 15.27
CA VAL A 34 -2.18 -4.17 15.05
C VAL A 34 -1.37 -4.20 16.33
N VAL A 35 -1.21 -3.05 17.01
CA VAL A 35 -0.43 -2.93 18.24
C VAL A 35 -0.92 -3.91 19.30
N LEU A 36 -2.24 -3.98 19.52
CA LEU A 36 -2.83 -4.82 20.57
C LEU A 36 -2.75 -6.32 20.23
N ASN A 37 -3.06 -6.71 19.01
CA ASN A 37 -3.15 -8.12 18.63
C ASN A 37 -1.77 -8.73 18.33
N ARG A 38 -0.83 -7.93 17.79
CA ARG A 38 0.53 -8.39 17.47
C ARG A 38 1.54 -8.11 18.59
N ARG A 39 1.11 -7.43 19.67
CA ARG A 39 1.98 -7.00 20.78
C ARG A 39 3.21 -6.24 20.30
N THR A 40 3.00 -5.38 19.31
CA THR A 40 4.04 -4.63 18.63
C THR A 40 4.73 -3.68 19.60
N THR A 41 6.05 -3.66 19.59
CA THR A 41 6.86 -2.79 20.47
C THR A 41 7.27 -1.49 19.78
N ARG A 42 7.27 -1.46 18.46
CA ARG A 42 7.60 -0.29 17.63
C ARG A 42 6.69 -0.24 16.43
N VAL A 43 6.21 0.94 16.09
CA VAL A 43 5.43 1.21 14.89
C VAL A 43 6.12 2.34 14.14
N VAL A 44 6.21 2.22 12.82
CA VAL A 44 6.68 3.26 11.91
C VAL A 44 5.64 3.42 10.82
N ALA A 45 5.23 4.65 10.55
CA ALA A 45 4.39 4.97 9.41
C ALA A 45 5.29 5.34 8.22
N CYS A 46 5.35 4.46 7.21
CA CYS A 46 6.02 4.74 5.96
C CYS A 46 5.13 5.61 5.07
N TRP A 47 5.71 6.63 4.46
CA TRP A 47 4.97 7.70 3.80
C TRP A 47 5.42 7.90 2.36
N ASP A 48 4.44 8.15 1.48
CA ASP A 48 4.70 8.57 0.10
C ASP A 48 5.15 10.04 0.12
N GLU A 49 6.44 10.31 -0.07
CA GLU A 49 6.92 11.67 -0.34
C GLU A 49 6.77 12.02 -1.82
N ASP A 50 6.72 11.01 -2.67
CA ASP A 50 6.45 11.12 -4.09
C ASP A 50 5.65 9.89 -4.54
N TRP A 51 4.35 10.05 -4.76
CA TRP A 51 3.45 8.96 -5.14
C TRP A 51 3.67 8.45 -6.57
N ARG A 52 4.42 9.23 -7.39
CA ARG A 52 4.72 8.93 -8.79
C ARG A 52 6.14 9.38 -9.15
N PRO A 53 7.17 8.72 -8.62
CA PRO A 53 8.57 9.14 -8.80
C PRO A 53 8.98 9.25 -10.26
N ALA A 54 9.70 10.31 -10.61
CA ALA A 54 10.12 10.59 -11.98
C ALA A 54 10.91 9.42 -12.60
N TRP A 55 11.75 8.76 -11.83
CA TRP A 55 12.54 7.63 -12.30
C TRP A 55 11.67 6.41 -12.70
N ARG A 56 10.53 6.18 -12.02
CA ARG A 56 9.56 5.15 -12.43
C ARG A 56 8.85 5.54 -13.73
N VAL A 57 8.52 6.82 -13.89
CA VAL A 57 7.91 7.35 -15.12
C VAL A 57 8.87 7.28 -16.30
N GLU A 58 10.16 7.53 -16.08
CA GLU A 58 11.21 7.35 -17.11
C GLU A 58 11.31 5.90 -17.58
N LEU A 59 11.23 4.94 -16.65
CA LEU A 59 11.24 3.51 -16.96
C LEU A 59 9.93 3.06 -17.62
N MET A 60 8.81 3.59 -17.18
CA MET A 60 7.48 3.21 -17.65
C MET A 60 6.53 4.43 -17.66
N PRO A 61 6.38 5.10 -18.82
CA PRO A 61 5.54 6.30 -18.91
C PRO A 61 4.07 6.11 -18.51
N SER A 62 3.55 4.88 -18.62
CA SER A 62 2.20 4.52 -18.18
C SER A 62 2.04 4.39 -16.68
N TYR A 63 3.14 4.38 -15.89
CA TYR A 63 3.09 4.20 -14.45
C TYR A 63 2.16 5.21 -13.78
N LYS A 64 1.08 4.73 -13.17
CA LYS A 64 0.03 5.51 -12.48
C LYS A 64 -0.51 6.72 -13.30
N ALA A 65 -0.39 6.68 -14.63
CA ALA A 65 -0.78 7.80 -15.50
C ALA A 65 -2.28 8.15 -15.39
N HIS A 66 -3.12 7.15 -15.16
CA HIS A 66 -4.56 7.31 -14.98
C HIS A 66 -4.98 7.95 -13.65
N ARG A 67 -4.05 8.08 -12.68
CA ARG A 67 -4.29 8.74 -11.39
C ARG A 67 -3.87 10.22 -11.40
N VAL A 68 -3.32 10.71 -12.50
CA VAL A 68 -2.94 12.12 -12.62
C VAL A 68 -4.22 12.95 -12.78
N ALA A 69 -4.44 13.90 -11.87
CA ALA A 69 -5.56 14.83 -11.98
C ALA A 69 -5.53 15.56 -13.31
N GLU A 70 -6.68 15.69 -13.98
CA GLU A 70 -6.82 16.52 -15.19
C GLU A 70 -6.65 17.99 -14.79
N THR A 71 -5.41 18.46 -14.69
CA THR A 71 -5.13 19.86 -14.53
C THR A 71 -5.13 20.49 -15.93
N THR A 72 -6.00 21.46 -16.17
CA THR A 72 -5.92 22.36 -17.32
C THR A 72 -4.67 23.24 -17.18
N VAL A 73 -3.50 22.69 -17.47
CA VAL A 73 -2.23 23.41 -17.40
C VAL A 73 -1.82 23.86 -18.78
N SER A 74 -1.61 25.17 -18.91
CA SER A 74 -0.92 25.79 -20.04
C SER A 74 0.44 25.13 -20.25
N ALA A 75 0.81 24.88 -21.50
CA ALA A 75 1.95 24.06 -21.94
C ALA A 75 3.37 24.56 -21.54
N THR A 76 3.53 25.35 -20.50
CA THR A 76 4.81 25.94 -20.08
C THR A 76 5.36 25.46 -18.74
N ASP A 77 4.61 24.67 -17.94
CA ASP A 77 5.10 24.18 -16.64
C ASP A 77 5.22 22.64 -16.59
N VAL A 78 6.17 22.10 -17.32
CA VAL A 78 6.45 20.65 -17.37
C VAL A 78 7.17 20.13 -16.10
N ALA A 79 7.42 20.98 -15.12
CA ALA A 79 8.16 20.63 -13.89
C ALA A 79 7.31 20.70 -12.61
N ALA A 80 6.00 20.95 -12.70
CA ALA A 80 5.13 20.85 -11.52
C ALA A 80 4.84 19.36 -11.26
N SER A 81 5.09 18.91 -10.02
CA SER A 81 4.72 17.56 -9.56
C SER A 81 3.25 17.31 -9.90
N ALA A 82 3.00 16.29 -10.73
CA ALA A 82 1.63 15.91 -11.08
C ALA A 82 0.85 15.62 -9.80
N SER A 83 -0.28 16.30 -9.61
CA SER A 83 -1.16 16.06 -8.46
C SER A 83 -1.91 14.74 -8.67
N GLU A 84 -1.99 13.92 -7.63
CA GLU A 84 -2.85 12.72 -7.64
C GLU A 84 -4.32 13.16 -7.56
N ASP A 85 -5.18 12.51 -8.35
CA ASP A 85 -6.64 12.69 -8.27
C ASP A 85 -7.17 11.97 -7.01
N VAL A 86 -7.30 12.73 -5.93
CA VAL A 86 -7.83 12.24 -4.66
C VAL A 86 -9.07 13.05 -4.27
N PRO A 87 -10.03 12.45 -3.53
CA PRO A 87 -11.18 13.20 -3.02
C PRO A 87 -10.76 14.43 -2.22
N ASP A 88 -11.41 15.57 -2.46
CA ASP A 88 -11.12 16.85 -1.79
C ASP A 88 -11.15 16.74 -0.25
N THR A 89 -12.00 15.85 0.29
CA THR A 89 -12.15 15.64 1.73
C THR A 89 -11.11 14.68 2.30
N LEU A 90 -10.32 13.97 1.47
CA LEU A 90 -9.25 13.07 1.92
C LEU A 90 -7.94 13.82 2.18
N ALA A 91 -7.52 14.71 1.28
CA ALA A 91 -6.24 15.40 1.39
C ALA A 91 -6.03 16.09 2.77
N PRO A 92 -6.98 16.86 3.33
CA PRO A 92 -6.83 17.43 4.66
C PRO A 92 -6.67 16.38 5.79
N GLN A 93 -7.25 15.20 5.63
CA GLN A 93 -7.13 14.12 6.61
C GLN A 93 -5.75 13.47 6.58
N VAL A 94 -5.10 13.44 5.41
CA VAL A 94 -3.72 12.95 5.23
C VAL A 94 -2.75 13.86 5.98
N ASP A 95 -2.92 15.19 5.85
CA ASP A 95 -2.11 16.18 6.57
C ASP A 95 -2.27 16.03 8.10
N VAL A 96 -3.52 15.88 8.57
CA VAL A 96 -3.80 15.61 9.99
C VAL A 96 -3.11 14.33 10.47
N LEU A 97 -3.13 13.25 9.71
CA LEU A 97 -2.43 12.02 10.08
C LEU A 97 -0.92 12.24 10.19
N ARG A 98 -0.33 12.94 9.24
CA ARG A 98 1.11 13.23 9.21
C ARG A 98 1.55 14.03 10.44
N GLU A 99 0.73 14.95 10.91
CA GLU A 99 0.99 15.75 12.12
C GLU A 99 0.70 14.96 13.41
N LEU A 100 -0.38 14.17 13.43
CA LEU A 100 -0.85 13.46 14.62
C LEU A 100 0.04 12.30 15.03
N LEU A 101 0.51 11.50 14.06
CA LEU A 101 1.24 10.27 14.32
C LEU A 101 2.50 10.48 15.19
N PRO A 102 3.36 11.49 14.92
CA PRO A 102 4.49 11.78 15.81
C PRO A 102 4.08 12.17 17.23
N LEU A 103 2.94 12.86 17.40
CA LEU A 103 2.44 13.29 18.71
C LEU A 103 2.00 12.09 19.57
N VAL A 104 1.59 10.98 18.94
CA VAL A 104 1.25 9.73 19.64
C VAL A 104 2.41 8.75 19.69
N GLY A 105 3.62 9.18 19.33
CA GLY A 105 4.84 8.37 19.41
C GLY A 105 5.08 7.44 18.22
N ILE A 106 4.39 7.64 17.10
CA ILE A 106 4.58 6.89 15.86
C ILE A 106 5.38 7.77 14.88
N PRO A 107 6.67 7.49 14.64
CA PRO A 107 7.44 8.23 13.65
C PRO A 107 6.87 8.04 12.25
N VAL A 108 6.84 9.13 11.48
CA VAL A 108 6.51 9.13 10.05
C VAL A 108 7.84 9.20 9.29
N VAL A 109 8.06 8.25 8.41
CA VAL A 109 9.29 8.14 7.64
C VAL A 109 8.96 8.12 6.16
N GLY A 110 9.48 9.07 5.42
CA GLY A 110 9.43 9.16 3.97
C GLY A 110 10.83 9.40 3.41
N ARG A 111 10.97 9.29 2.11
CA ARG A 111 12.23 9.57 1.39
C ARG A 111 11.92 10.33 0.09
N PRO A 112 12.68 11.38 -0.24
CA PRO A 112 12.50 12.10 -1.50
C PRO A 112 12.53 11.15 -2.70
N SER A 113 11.66 11.38 -3.67
CA SER A 113 11.52 10.58 -4.89
C SER A 113 11.27 9.08 -4.62
N ALA A 114 10.57 8.75 -3.53
CA ALA A 114 10.22 7.40 -3.15
C ALA A 114 8.77 7.31 -2.66
N GLU A 115 8.17 6.17 -2.89
CA GLU A 115 6.88 5.79 -2.35
C GLU A 115 7.04 5.13 -0.97
N ALA A 116 5.95 4.98 -0.23
CA ALA A 116 5.95 4.30 1.07
C ALA A 116 6.47 2.86 0.95
N ASP A 117 6.21 2.18 -0.16
CA ASP A 117 6.62 0.81 -0.41
C ASP A 117 8.16 0.68 -0.53
N ASP A 118 8.83 1.68 -1.13
CA ASP A 118 10.28 1.76 -1.15
C ASP A 118 10.85 1.89 0.26
N VAL A 119 10.21 2.73 1.09
CA VAL A 119 10.61 2.93 2.49
C VAL A 119 10.40 1.66 3.31
N ILE A 120 9.30 0.95 3.11
CA ILE A 120 9.02 -0.35 3.75
C ILE A 120 10.11 -1.37 3.34
N ALA A 121 10.45 -1.44 2.06
CA ALA A 121 11.49 -2.34 1.56
C ALA A 121 12.87 -2.04 2.16
N ASP A 122 13.21 -0.76 2.34
CA ASP A 122 14.46 -0.33 2.96
C ASP A 122 14.51 -0.64 4.48
N LEU A 123 13.37 -0.53 5.19
CA LEU A 123 13.32 -0.69 6.64
C LEU A 123 13.13 -2.14 7.10
N SER A 124 12.37 -2.94 6.35
CA SER A 124 12.02 -4.31 6.78
C SER A 124 13.22 -5.22 7.03
N PRO A 125 14.37 -5.17 6.29
CA PRO A 125 15.54 -5.98 6.59
C PRO A 125 16.29 -5.56 7.87
N GLN A 126 16.01 -4.37 8.40
CA GLN A 126 16.75 -3.80 9.53
C GLN A 126 16.25 -4.27 10.90
N ALA A 127 15.16 -5.03 10.95
CA ALA A 127 14.58 -5.56 12.18
C ALA A 127 14.50 -7.10 12.14
N GLN A 128 14.25 -7.73 13.29
CA GLN A 128 14.19 -9.19 13.39
C GLN A 128 12.79 -9.72 13.07
N ASP A 129 11.77 -9.21 13.74
CA ASP A 129 10.39 -9.64 13.57
C ASP A 129 9.60 -8.41 13.07
N VAL A 130 9.16 -8.45 11.83
CA VAL A 130 8.49 -7.34 11.17
C VAL A 130 7.10 -7.74 10.71
N ASP A 131 6.11 -6.94 11.09
CA ASP A 131 4.79 -6.99 10.50
C ASP A 131 4.61 -5.81 9.54
N ILE A 132 4.40 -6.08 8.27
CA ILE A 132 4.04 -5.07 7.26
C ILE A 132 2.51 -4.99 7.18
N ALA A 133 1.92 -3.92 7.67
CA ALA A 133 0.48 -3.68 7.54
C ALA A 133 0.19 -2.86 6.28
N SER A 134 -0.27 -3.50 5.22
CA SER A 134 -0.60 -2.84 3.95
C SER A 134 -1.72 -3.55 3.19
N GLY A 135 -2.38 -2.82 2.31
CA GLY A 135 -3.32 -3.37 1.31
C GLY A 135 -2.67 -3.61 -0.05
N ASP A 136 -1.37 -3.33 -0.18
CA ASP A 136 -0.64 -3.50 -1.43
C ASP A 136 -0.01 -4.89 -1.50
N ARG A 137 -0.33 -5.62 -2.57
CA ARG A 137 0.18 -6.99 -2.77
C ARG A 137 1.63 -7.02 -3.22
N ASP A 138 2.15 -5.94 -3.77
CA ASP A 138 3.53 -5.90 -4.22
C ASP A 138 4.53 -6.10 -3.08
N LEU A 139 4.10 -5.79 -1.84
CA LEU A 139 4.87 -6.04 -0.63
C LEU A 139 4.96 -7.52 -0.23
N VAL A 140 4.20 -8.42 -0.88
CA VAL A 140 4.30 -9.87 -0.68
C VAL A 140 5.72 -10.37 -0.96
N GLN A 141 6.42 -9.78 -1.92
CA GLN A 141 7.81 -10.12 -2.24
C GLN A 141 8.79 -9.93 -1.07
N LEU A 142 8.41 -9.14 -0.05
CA LEU A 142 9.23 -8.91 1.15
C LEU A 142 9.02 -9.95 2.25
N VAL A 143 7.97 -10.78 2.14
CA VAL A 143 7.64 -11.81 3.12
C VAL A 143 8.75 -12.87 3.17
N ASN A 144 9.15 -13.22 4.38
CA ASN A 144 10.14 -14.26 4.65
C ASN A 144 10.04 -14.71 6.13
N ASP A 145 10.96 -15.53 6.63
CA ASP A 145 10.94 -16.06 8.00
C ASP A 145 10.95 -14.97 9.10
N ARG A 146 11.27 -13.73 8.77
CA ARG A 146 11.33 -12.59 9.71
C ARG A 146 10.33 -11.48 9.37
N VAL A 147 9.72 -11.52 8.20
CA VAL A 147 8.78 -10.51 7.72
C VAL A 147 7.46 -11.16 7.40
N THR A 148 6.42 -10.75 8.09
CA THR A 148 5.04 -11.18 7.88
C THR A 148 4.22 -10.01 7.33
N MET A 149 3.35 -10.26 6.37
CA MET A 149 2.43 -9.26 5.88
C MET A 149 1.06 -9.38 6.56
N LEU A 150 0.57 -8.28 7.11
CA LEU A 150 -0.79 -8.11 7.59
C LEU A 150 -1.58 -7.45 6.46
N PHE A 151 -2.14 -8.28 5.57
CA PHE A 151 -2.84 -7.80 4.40
C PHE A 151 -4.19 -7.20 4.75
N THR A 152 -4.32 -5.89 4.64
CA THR A 152 -5.53 -5.13 4.92
C THR A 152 -6.45 -4.99 3.69
N GLY A 153 -6.05 -5.55 2.55
CA GLY A 153 -6.78 -5.54 1.29
C GLY A 153 -7.83 -6.64 1.18
N GLY A 154 -9.06 -6.30 0.76
CA GLY A 154 -10.14 -7.26 0.52
C GLY A 154 -11.26 -7.23 1.55
N SER A 155 -12.41 -7.83 1.19
CA SER A 155 -13.60 -7.96 2.04
C SER A 155 -13.45 -9.00 3.17
N SER A 156 -12.29 -9.61 3.32
CA SER A 156 -12.00 -10.66 4.32
C SER A 156 -11.80 -10.12 5.73
N ALA A 157 -11.76 -8.81 5.93
CA ALA A 157 -11.63 -8.15 7.23
C ALA A 157 -12.69 -8.58 8.28
N SER A 158 -13.69 -9.35 7.87
CA SER A 158 -14.79 -9.81 8.74
C SER A 158 -14.64 -11.25 9.23
N ARG A 159 -13.63 -12.01 8.80
CA ARG A 159 -13.43 -13.38 9.28
C ARG A 159 -12.57 -13.40 10.54
N GLY A 160 -13.23 -13.43 11.69
CA GLY A 160 -12.56 -13.56 12.98
C GLY A 160 -12.28 -12.25 13.73
N GLY A 161 -12.86 -11.10 13.29
CA GLY A 161 -12.77 -9.82 14.01
C GLY A 161 -11.44 -9.07 13.84
N GLN A 162 -10.52 -9.53 12.98
CA GLN A 162 -9.29 -8.82 12.64
C GLN A 162 -9.42 -8.11 11.28
N PRO A 163 -8.95 -6.86 11.17
CA PRO A 163 -9.04 -6.09 9.92
C PRO A 163 -7.97 -6.47 8.87
N TRP A 164 -7.32 -7.62 9.01
CA TRP A 164 -6.31 -8.13 8.08
C TRP A 164 -6.29 -9.64 7.98
N VAL A 165 -5.64 -10.15 6.93
CA VAL A 165 -5.23 -11.54 6.80
C VAL A 165 -3.72 -11.62 7.01
N VAL A 166 -3.26 -12.61 7.75
CA VAL A 166 -1.82 -12.85 7.97
C VAL A 166 -1.25 -13.62 6.79
N TRP A 167 -0.23 -13.10 6.17
CA TRP A 167 0.53 -13.75 5.11
C TRP A 167 1.99 -13.93 5.57
N ASP A 168 2.29 -15.12 6.05
CA ASP A 168 3.63 -15.65 6.21
C ASP A 168 4.05 -16.40 4.93
N PRO A 169 5.28 -16.94 4.82
CA PRO A 169 5.72 -17.66 3.63
C PRO A 169 4.79 -18.80 3.22
N HIS A 170 4.27 -19.57 4.18
CA HIS A 170 3.38 -20.69 3.91
C HIS A 170 2.01 -20.22 3.36
N ALA A 171 1.44 -19.18 3.97
CA ALA A 171 0.16 -18.61 3.50
C ALA A 171 0.28 -17.97 2.12
N VAL A 172 1.45 -17.42 1.78
CA VAL A 172 1.75 -16.90 0.44
C VAL A 172 1.81 -18.05 -0.57
N GLU A 173 2.54 -19.13 -0.27
CA GLU A 173 2.61 -20.32 -1.14
C GLU A 173 1.23 -20.97 -1.33
N GLU A 174 0.46 -21.12 -0.25
CA GLU A 174 -0.91 -21.65 -0.33
C GLU A 174 -1.81 -20.76 -1.21
N ARG A 175 -1.65 -19.45 -1.13
CA ARG A 175 -2.49 -18.47 -1.84
C ARG A 175 -2.14 -18.30 -3.31
N PHE A 176 -0.85 -18.26 -3.64
CA PHE A 176 -0.33 -17.87 -4.97
C PHE A 176 0.37 -19.02 -5.69
N GLY A 177 0.57 -20.18 -5.05
CA GLY A 177 1.23 -21.34 -5.64
C GLY A 177 2.73 -21.19 -5.82
N LEU A 178 3.36 -20.15 -5.21
CA LEU A 178 4.78 -19.86 -5.35
C LEU A 178 5.33 -19.17 -4.08
N PRO A 179 6.64 -19.31 -3.80
CA PRO A 179 7.25 -18.66 -2.65
C PRO A 179 7.25 -17.11 -2.81
N PRO A 180 7.24 -16.36 -1.69
CA PRO A 180 7.23 -14.88 -1.72
C PRO A 180 8.29 -14.26 -2.62
N SER A 181 9.49 -14.84 -2.66
CA SER A 181 10.61 -14.37 -3.48
C SER A 181 10.34 -14.40 -5.00
N ARG A 182 9.32 -15.15 -5.45
CA ARG A 182 8.90 -15.26 -6.86
C ARG A 182 7.64 -14.44 -7.15
N TYR A 183 7.09 -13.75 -6.15
CA TYR A 183 5.85 -12.99 -6.34
C TYR A 183 6.00 -11.86 -7.37
N ALA A 184 7.16 -11.21 -7.42
CA ALA A 184 7.43 -10.17 -8.42
C ALA A 184 7.35 -10.70 -9.86
N ASP A 185 7.81 -11.94 -10.11
CA ASP A 185 7.72 -12.58 -11.44
C ASP A 185 6.26 -12.81 -11.83
N LEU A 186 5.45 -13.29 -10.88
CA LEU A 186 4.01 -13.46 -11.09
C LEU A 186 3.33 -12.12 -11.39
N ALA A 187 3.64 -11.07 -10.62
CA ALA A 187 3.08 -9.74 -10.79
C ALA A 187 3.42 -9.14 -12.17
N ILE A 188 4.67 -9.30 -12.62
CA ILE A 188 5.12 -8.85 -13.95
C ILE A 188 4.37 -9.58 -15.05
N LEU A 189 4.22 -10.89 -14.95
CA LEU A 189 3.53 -11.69 -15.96
C LEU A 189 2.03 -11.40 -16.02
N ARG A 190 1.39 -11.26 -14.87
CA ARG A 190 -0.04 -10.93 -14.76
C ARG A 190 -0.33 -9.49 -15.16
N GLY A 191 0.59 -8.59 -14.89
CA GLY A 191 0.39 -7.15 -14.95
C GLY A 191 -0.31 -6.60 -13.70
N ASP A 192 -0.31 -5.29 -13.58
CA ASP A 192 -1.05 -4.54 -12.59
C ASP A 192 -1.73 -3.32 -13.22
N PRO A 193 -3.05 -3.40 -13.49
CA PRO A 193 -3.78 -2.26 -14.04
C PRO A 193 -3.77 -1.04 -13.11
N SER A 194 -3.64 -1.24 -11.78
CA SER A 194 -3.61 -0.14 -10.81
C SER A 194 -2.35 0.71 -10.92
N ASP A 195 -1.28 0.13 -11.43
CA ASP A 195 0.00 0.80 -11.67
C ASP A 195 0.29 1.04 -13.17
N GLY A 196 -0.61 0.58 -14.04
CA GLY A 196 -0.48 0.75 -15.49
C GLY A 196 0.45 -0.30 -16.15
N LEU A 197 0.73 -1.41 -15.47
CA LEU A 197 1.48 -2.55 -16.01
C LEU A 197 0.58 -3.44 -16.86
N PRO A 198 0.86 -3.63 -18.16
CA PRO A 198 -0.04 -4.36 -19.05
C PRO A 198 -0.01 -5.89 -18.85
N GLY A 199 1.04 -6.45 -18.24
CA GLY A 199 1.25 -7.88 -18.15
C GLY A 199 1.60 -8.55 -19.49
N ALA A 200 1.78 -9.85 -19.47
CA ALA A 200 2.05 -10.64 -20.67
C ALA A 200 0.74 -10.99 -21.41
N PRO A 201 0.69 -10.86 -22.75
CA PRO A 201 -0.51 -11.17 -23.52
C PRO A 201 -0.98 -12.62 -23.29
N GLY A 202 -2.26 -12.78 -22.96
CA GLY A 202 -2.88 -14.09 -22.73
C GLY A 202 -2.68 -14.65 -21.31
N ILE A 203 -1.93 -13.97 -20.46
CA ILE A 203 -1.79 -14.27 -19.03
C ILE A 203 -2.72 -13.34 -18.26
N GLY A 204 -3.64 -13.90 -17.53
CA GLY A 204 -4.60 -13.16 -16.69
C GLY A 204 -4.88 -13.94 -15.41
N ASP A 205 -5.75 -13.41 -14.54
CA ASP A 205 -6.07 -13.99 -13.23
C ASP A 205 -6.48 -15.48 -13.26
N LYS A 206 -6.97 -15.97 -14.41
CA LYS A 206 -7.36 -17.38 -14.57
C LYS A 206 -6.19 -18.32 -14.79
N ILE A 207 -5.01 -17.78 -15.06
CA ILE A 207 -3.80 -18.56 -15.39
C ILE A 207 -2.80 -18.51 -14.21
N GLU A 208 -3.19 -17.99 -13.04
CA GLU A 208 -2.31 -17.98 -11.84
C GLU A 208 -1.71 -19.37 -11.57
N GLN A 209 -2.49 -20.44 -11.75
CA GLN A 209 -2.02 -21.82 -11.53
C GLN A 209 -1.04 -22.27 -12.63
N ASP A 210 -1.35 -21.99 -13.91
CA ASP A 210 -0.50 -22.37 -15.04
C ASP A 210 0.85 -21.64 -15.02
N VAL A 211 0.84 -20.34 -14.60
CA VAL A 211 2.07 -19.56 -14.42
C VAL A 211 2.90 -20.07 -13.24
N SER A 212 2.25 -20.45 -12.14
CA SER A 212 2.92 -21.10 -11.02
C SER A 212 3.64 -22.37 -11.47
N ASP A 213 2.97 -23.24 -12.21
CA ASP A 213 3.54 -24.47 -12.73
C ASP A 213 4.72 -24.22 -13.69
N TRP A 214 4.66 -23.16 -14.49
CA TRP A 214 5.74 -22.78 -15.40
C TRP A 214 6.96 -22.21 -14.67
N ILE A 215 6.77 -21.42 -13.61
CA ILE A 215 7.85 -20.86 -12.80
C ILE A 215 8.62 -21.95 -12.03
N HIS A 216 7.97 -23.08 -11.73
CA HIS A 216 8.59 -24.22 -11.04
C HIS A 216 9.36 -25.19 -11.96
N GLN A 217 9.30 -25.04 -13.29
CA GLN A 217 10.08 -25.79 -14.26
C GLN A 217 11.42 -25.12 -14.56
#